data_638535c5e6e5ce641b4572084b332cad
#
_entry.id   638535c5e6e5ce641b4572084b332cad
#
_cell.length_a   1.000
_cell.length_b   1.000
_cell.length_c   1.000
_cell.angle_alpha   90.00
_cell.angle_beta   90.00
_cell.angle_gamma   90.00
#
_symmetry.space_group_name_H-M   'P 1'
#
loop_
_entity.id
_entity.type
_entity.pdbx_description
1 polymer ?
#
loop_
_entity_poly.entity_id
_entity_poly.type
_entity_poly.pdbx_seq_one_letter_code
_entity_poly.pdbx_strand_id
1 'polypeptide(L)' 'RDGVKIDFQNSWVHLRKSNTEPIIRIYTEAGTKEGAMKLALEWKQKINSLL' A
#
# COMPACT_ATOMS: atom_id res chain seq x y z
N ARG A 1 -16.35 -2.90 -2.20
CA ARG A 1 -15.11 -2.77 -2.95
C ARG A 1 -13.97 -3.47 -2.26
N ASP A 2 -13.12 -4.05 -3.07
CA ASP A 2 -12.04 -4.86 -2.54
C ASP A 2 -10.73 -4.12 -2.38
N GLY A 3 -10.67 -2.84 -2.72
CA GLY A 3 -9.43 -2.11 -2.64
C GLY A 3 -9.60 -0.61 -2.62
N VAL A 4 -8.56 0.06 -2.18
CA VAL A 4 -8.48 1.51 -2.13
C VAL A 4 -7.18 1.94 -2.76
N LYS A 5 -7.24 2.86 -3.70
CA LYS A 5 -6.06 3.42 -4.33
C LYS A 5 -5.91 4.87 -3.89
N ILE A 6 -4.72 5.22 -3.45
CA ILE A 6 -4.39 6.57 -3.04
C ILE A 6 -3.31 7.11 -3.95
N ASP A 7 -3.61 8.19 -4.66
CA ASP A 7 -2.68 8.80 -5.59
C ASP A 7 -1.97 9.99 -4.96
N PHE A 8 -0.67 10.05 -5.15
CA PHE A 8 0.16 11.18 -4.79
C PHE A 8 0.69 11.81 -6.07
N GLN A 9 1.46 12.86 -5.95
CA GLN A 9 1.92 13.59 -7.14
C GLN A 9 2.68 12.72 -8.13
N ASN A 10 3.63 11.93 -7.66
CA ASN A 10 4.46 11.09 -8.52
C ASN A 10 4.48 9.63 -8.08
N SER A 11 3.47 9.23 -7.31
CA SER A 11 3.42 7.88 -6.78
C SER A 11 2.00 7.50 -6.42
N TRP A 12 1.80 6.22 -6.14
CA TRP A 12 0.49 5.77 -5.66
C TRP A 12 0.68 4.53 -4.79
N VAL A 13 -0.33 4.30 -3.95
CA VAL A 13 -0.40 3.08 -3.14
C VAL A 13 -1.80 2.48 -3.34
N HIS A 14 -1.85 1.17 -3.49
CA HIS A 14 -3.10 0.43 -3.62
C HIS A 14 -3.17 -0.60 -2.51
N LEU A 15 -4.21 -0.50 -1.70
CA LEU A 15 -4.46 -1.42 -0.59
C LEU A 15 -5.58 -2.36 -1.00
N ARG A 16 -5.33 -3.64 -0.97
CA ARG A 16 -6.29 -4.63 -1.40
C ARG A 16 -6.44 -5.73 -0.36
N LYS A 17 -7.67 -6.04 -0.04
CA LYS A 17 -7.98 -7.11 0.88
C LYS A 17 -7.86 -8.45 0.18
N SER A 18 -7.25 -9.43 0.85
CA SER A 18 -7.19 -10.77 0.32
C SER A 18 -8.50 -11.51 0.60
N ASN A 19 -8.97 -12.30 -0.36
CA ASN A 19 -10.21 -13.06 -0.19
C ASN A 19 -10.00 -14.36 0.57
N THR A 20 -8.78 -14.87 0.60
CA THR A 20 -8.50 -16.18 1.16
C THR A 20 -7.80 -16.10 2.51
N GLU A 21 -7.24 -14.97 2.86
CA GLU A 21 -6.48 -14.78 4.08
C GLU A 21 -6.83 -13.43 4.70
N PRO A 22 -6.77 -13.32 6.03
CA PRO A 22 -7.08 -12.04 6.70
C PRO A 22 -5.88 -11.09 6.62
N ILE A 23 -5.42 -10.81 5.41
CA ILE A 23 -4.29 -9.91 5.18
C ILE A 23 -4.68 -8.83 4.20
N ILE A 24 -3.93 -7.74 4.24
CA ILE A 24 -4.08 -6.65 3.29
C ILE A 24 -2.84 -6.61 2.41
N ARG A 25 -3.04 -6.63 1.10
CA ARG A 25 -1.95 -6.53 0.14
C ARG A 25 -1.70 -5.08 -0.17
N ILE A 26 -0.44 -4.70 -0.23
CA ILE A 26 -0.03 -3.33 -0.49
C ILE A 26 0.77 -3.29 -1.79
N TYR A 27 0.29 -2.54 -2.75
CA TYR A 27 0.97 -2.32 -4.02
C TYR A 27 1.35 -0.85 -4.11
N THR A 28 2.58 -0.58 -4.48
CA THR A 28 3.06 0.80 -4.59
C THR A 28 3.83 1.00 -5.88
N GLU A 29 3.84 2.25 -6.34
CA GLU A 29 4.67 2.66 -7.45
C GLU A 29 5.12 4.09 -7.20
N ALA A 30 6.36 4.38 -7.54
CA ALA A 30 6.94 5.71 -7.37
C ALA A 30 7.96 5.92 -8.48
N GLY A 31 8.54 7.12 -8.53
CA GLY A 31 9.53 7.45 -9.54
C GLY A 31 10.78 6.60 -9.47
N THR A 32 11.10 6.04 -8.30
CA THR A 32 12.24 5.16 -8.12
C THR A 32 11.80 3.91 -7.36
N LYS A 33 12.62 2.86 -7.51
CA LYS A 33 12.38 1.61 -6.81
C LYS A 33 12.47 1.80 -5.30
N GLU A 34 13.44 2.59 -4.86
CA GLU A 34 13.59 2.90 -3.44
C GLU A 34 12.38 3.63 -2.88
N GLY A 35 11.86 4.58 -3.65
CA GLY A 35 10.69 5.32 -3.26
C GLY A 35 9.47 4.43 -3.11
N ALA A 36 9.30 3.48 -4.03
CA ALA A 36 8.19 2.54 -3.97
C ALA A 36 8.27 1.65 -2.75
N MET A 37 9.47 1.16 -2.44
CA MET A 37 9.68 0.32 -1.25
C MET A 37 9.44 1.09 0.04
N LYS A 38 9.90 2.32 0.08
CA LYS A 38 9.73 3.18 1.24
C LYS A 38 8.24 3.46 1.48
N LEU A 39 7.52 3.71 0.42
CA LEU A 39 6.08 3.96 0.49
C LEU A 39 5.33 2.72 0.99
N ALA A 40 5.70 1.55 0.50
CA ALA A 40 5.09 0.30 0.93
C ALA A 40 5.32 0.07 2.42
N LEU A 41 6.54 0.32 2.88
CA LEU A 41 6.87 0.13 4.29
C LEU A 41 6.12 1.11 5.17
N GLU A 42 5.99 2.34 4.73
CA GLU A 42 5.26 3.38 5.46
C GLU A 42 3.80 2.98 5.66
N TRP A 43 3.16 2.52 4.59
CA TRP A 43 1.76 2.11 4.67
C TRP A 43 1.56 0.84 5.47
N LYS A 44 2.54 -0.08 5.41
CA LYS A 44 2.50 -1.27 6.22
C LYS A 44 2.48 -0.91 7.70
N GLN A 45 3.30 0.04 8.11
CA GLN A 45 3.35 0.50 9.48
C GLN A 45 2.05 1.19 9.91
N LYS A 46 1.47 1.99 9.03
CA LYS A 46 0.21 2.66 9.30
C LYS A 46 -0.91 1.67 9.51
N ILE A 47 -0.98 0.65 8.69
CA ILE A 47 -2.00 -0.38 8.79
C ILE A 47 -1.84 -1.16 10.10
N ASN A 48 -0.61 -1.51 10.44
CA ASN A 48 -0.35 -2.24 11.69
C ASN A 48 -0.73 -1.41 12.91
N SER A 49 -0.59 -0.09 12.82
CA SER A 49 -1.00 0.80 13.91
C SER A 49 -2.49 0.82 14.13
N LEU A 50 -3.26 0.58 13.08
CA LEU A 50 -4.71 0.61 13.15
C LEU A 50 -5.30 -0.71 13.64
N LEU A 51 -4.53 -1.75 13.53
CA LEU A 51 -4.96 -3.07 13.98
C LEU A 51 -4.51 -3.31 15.42
#